data_207bdb7bce17ed61105e08064d2125af
#
_entry.id   207bdb7bce17ed61105e08064d2125af
#
_cell.length_a   1.000
_cell.length_b   1.000
_cell.length_c   1.000
_cell.angle_alpha   90.00
_cell.angle_beta   90.00
_cell.angle_gamma   90.00
#
_symmetry.space_group_name_H-M   'P 1'
#
loop_
_entity.id
_entity.type
_entity.pdbx_description
1 polymer ?
#
loop_
_entity_poly.entity_id
_entity_poly.type
_entity_poly.pdbx_seq_one_letter_code
_entity_poly.pdbx_strand_id
1 'polypeptide(L)'
;MGHRRWDHLVMLLLHDARILDLIDGSTGEPTDVLLSDRVVAIGPEAWQRAADSSEAVRRVDLDGRILMPGLWDEHVHVGQWALASRKFLVSQTADYQQVLDEVAAHVERRTDSDEPILQGFGFRSSVWDSNPNAAQLDAVTGDRAAVLVSADLHSVWCNTAAMRELGVQGDGFFREKASFDIQTQLSHVDPHVLDGWVGSCGGAAARLGIVGIRDMEFDTDVETWLRREADGRCPLRVEVSVYPERLDEAIAQGLATGQSPITEKPGPSRVAMGPLKVIVDGSMSTRTAWCMDSYPSGGGPEGTGIDSVTPEDLVELMRRAKAANLQCAAHAIGDRAVREVLDAFETTGISGSVEHAQVLTDSDVPRFAKLGVRASVQPLHMVDDRDATDVMWADRADRCFRFADMVDAGAELAMGSDAPVSPVDPWGAVRVAVERTGDHRPGWHMEHALTVSQALLSSTRQIAKVVEGGPSDVIAVGPNPFDLSGKTLAGLTSDLTIVGGEVTASAI
;
A
#
# COMPACT_ATOMS: atom_id res chain seq x y z
N MET A 1 17.48 -7.05 24.40
CA MET A 1 18.68 -7.64 23.78
C MET A 1 19.27 -6.58 22.89
N GLY A 2 20.55 -6.22 23.07
CA GLY A 2 21.12 -5.01 22.52
C GLY A 2 21.22 -5.02 21.00
N HIS A 3 20.74 -3.96 20.39
CA HIS A 3 20.99 -3.66 18.99
C HIS A 3 22.49 -3.40 18.81
N ARG A 4 23.19 -4.30 18.11
CA ARG A 4 24.55 -4.04 17.64
C ARG A 4 24.44 -3.03 16.50
N ARG A 5 25.05 -1.84 16.67
CA ARG A 5 25.31 -0.89 15.59
C ARG A 5 26.17 -1.59 14.53
N TRP A 6 25.74 -1.55 13.29
CA TRP A 6 26.47 -2.03 12.13
C TRP A 6 27.23 -0.84 11.54
N ASP A 7 28.50 -0.66 11.91
CA ASP A 7 29.33 0.47 11.49
C ASP A 7 30.22 0.17 10.27
N HIS A 8 30.01 -0.92 9.52
CA HIS A 8 30.76 -1.24 8.30
C HIS A 8 29.83 -1.86 7.26
N LEU A 9 29.96 -1.47 6.00
CA LEU A 9 29.39 -2.16 4.84
C LEU A 9 29.84 -3.63 4.93
N VAL A 10 28.92 -4.51 5.19
CA VAL A 10 29.13 -5.95 5.27
C VAL A 10 28.60 -6.55 3.99
N MET A 11 29.48 -7.13 3.16
CA MET A 11 29.02 -7.89 2.01
C MET A 11 28.25 -9.13 2.48
N LEU A 12 27.23 -9.51 1.72
CA LEU A 12 26.43 -10.69 2.00
C LEU A 12 26.61 -11.71 0.87
N LEU A 13 27.12 -12.89 1.21
CA LEU A 13 27.23 -14.02 0.28
C LEU A 13 26.09 -14.98 0.54
N LEU A 14 25.15 -15.03 -0.41
CA LEU A 14 24.05 -16.02 -0.44
C LEU A 14 24.55 -17.27 -1.14
N HIS A 15 24.52 -18.40 -0.43
CA HIS A 15 24.94 -19.70 -0.94
C HIS A 15 23.72 -20.53 -1.34
N ASP A 16 23.84 -21.30 -2.42
CA ASP A 16 22.85 -22.26 -2.90
C ASP A 16 21.47 -21.62 -3.20
N ALA A 17 21.47 -20.50 -3.91
CA ALA A 17 20.28 -19.79 -4.37
C ALA A 17 19.78 -20.31 -5.73
N ARG A 18 18.46 -20.41 -5.93
CA ARG A 18 17.86 -20.61 -7.25
C ARG A 18 17.23 -19.30 -7.73
N ILE A 19 17.87 -18.63 -8.68
CA ILE A 19 17.36 -17.34 -9.18
C ILE A 19 16.15 -17.59 -10.07
N LEU A 20 15.02 -16.96 -9.71
CA LEU A 20 13.75 -17.01 -10.44
C LEU A 20 13.73 -15.96 -11.55
N ASP A 21 13.29 -16.36 -12.74
CA ASP A 21 12.90 -15.46 -13.82
C ASP A 21 11.39 -15.22 -13.77
N LEU A 22 10.96 -14.00 -13.52
CA LEU A 22 9.54 -13.64 -13.39
C LEU A 22 8.80 -13.59 -14.74
N ILE A 23 9.52 -13.69 -15.87
CA ILE A 23 8.88 -13.70 -17.19
C ILE A 23 8.21 -15.06 -17.45
N ASP A 24 8.93 -16.14 -17.17
CA ASP A 24 8.49 -17.49 -17.53
C ASP A 24 8.38 -18.47 -16.34
N GLY A 25 8.72 -18.01 -15.12
CA GLY A 25 8.67 -18.83 -13.92
C GLY A 25 9.82 -19.84 -13.78
N SER A 26 10.78 -19.83 -14.71
CA SER A 26 11.92 -20.74 -14.67
C SER A 26 12.91 -20.38 -13.57
N THR A 27 13.55 -21.40 -13.00
CA THR A 27 14.65 -21.23 -12.06
C THR A 27 15.93 -21.82 -12.63
N GLY A 28 17.03 -21.10 -12.40
CA GLY A 28 18.37 -21.61 -12.72
C GLY A 28 18.81 -22.77 -11.81
N GLU A 29 19.96 -23.38 -12.16
CA GLU A 29 20.66 -24.26 -11.24
C GLU A 29 21.07 -23.50 -9.97
N PRO A 30 21.25 -24.20 -8.81
CA PRO A 30 21.73 -23.57 -7.60
C PRO A 30 23.02 -22.81 -7.84
N THR A 31 23.08 -21.57 -7.34
CA THR A 31 24.19 -20.65 -7.57
C THR A 31 24.45 -19.79 -6.34
N ASP A 32 25.61 -19.13 -6.31
CA ASP A 32 25.96 -18.19 -5.25
C ASP A 32 25.80 -16.74 -5.72
N VAL A 33 25.37 -15.87 -4.81
CA VAL A 33 25.14 -14.46 -5.11
C VAL A 33 25.82 -13.59 -4.05
N LEU A 34 26.73 -12.71 -4.48
CA LEU A 34 27.37 -11.73 -3.62
C LEU A 34 26.68 -10.38 -3.74
N LEU A 35 26.27 -9.85 -2.59
CA LEU A 35 25.57 -8.58 -2.47
C LEU A 35 26.39 -7.56 -1.65
N SER A 36 26.29 -6.30 -2.07
CA SER A 36 26.55 -5.12 -1.26
C SER A 36 25.32 -4.20 -1.39
N ASP A 37 25.49 -2.92 -1.64
CA ASP A 37 24.40 -2.00 -2.06
C ASP A 37 23.77 -2.40 -3.43
N ARG A 38 24.51 -3.22 -4.20
CA ARG A 38 24.08 -3.85 -5.45
C ARG A 38 24.45 -5.32 -5.49
N VAL A 39 23.93 -6.04 -6.47
CA VAL A 39 24.38 -7.40 -6.80
C VAL A 39 25.79 -7.30 -7.38
N VAL A 40 26.78 -7.79 -6.65
CA VAL A 40 28.21 -7.66 -7.01
C VAL A 40 28.65 -8.73 -7.99
N ALA A 41 28.21 -9.97 -7.75
CA ALA A 41 28.56 -11.12 -8.61
C ALA A 41 27.55 -12.27 -8.43
N ILE A 42 27.43 -13.10 -9.46
CA ILE A 42 26.62 -14.32 -9.47
C ILE A 42 27.47 -15.50 -9.94
N GLY A 43 27.29 -16.66 -9.31
CA GLY A 43 28.02 -17.88 -9.65
C GLY A 43 29.41 -17.98 -9.03
N PRO A 44 30.36 -18.66 -9.69
CA PRO A 44 31.68 -18.94 -9.12
C PRO A 44 32.48 -17.67 -8.76
N GLU A 45 32.25 -16.56 -9.46
CA GLU A 45 32.92 -15.28 -9.17
C GLU A 45 32.46 -14.68 -7.84
N ALA A 46 31.26 -15.00 -7.33
CA ALA A 46 30.78 -14.51 -6.07
C ALA A 46 31.71 -14.91 -4.90
N TRP A 47 32.18 -16.17 -4.89
CA TRP A 47 33.12 -16.65 -3.90
C TRP A 47 34.50 -15.99 -4.01
N GLN A 48 35.00 -15.85 -5.23
CA GLN A 48 36.31 -15.27 -5.47
C GLN A 48 36.31 -13.80 -5.01
N ARG A 49 35.31 -13.03 -5.42
CA ARG A 49 35.18 -11.61 -5.00
C ARG A 49 34.95 -11.47 -3.49
N ALA A 50 34.19 -12.39 -2.89
CA ALA A 50 34.02 -12.42 -1.44
C ALA A 50 35.34 -12.71 -0.69
N ALA A 51 36.18 -13.63 -1.21
CA ALA A 51 37.46 -13.96 -0.62
C ALA A 51 38.52 -12.86 -0.80
N ASP A 52 38.47 -12.13 -1.91
CA ASP A 52 39.41 -11.04 -2.23
C ASP A 52 38.98 -9.71 -1.59
N SER A 53 37.79 -9.65 -0.99
CA SER A 53 37.27 -8.42 -0.36
C SER A 53 38.02 -8.09 0.93
N SER A 54 38.32 -6.80 1.10
CA SER A 54 38.80 -6.25 2.39
C SER A 54 37.67 -6.01 3.39
N GLU A 55 36.41 -6.08 2.96
CA GLU A 55 35.21 -5.93 3.78
C GLU A 55 34.83 -7.25 4.46
N ALA A 56 34.13 -7.16 5.60
CA ALA A 56 33.60 -8.34 6.23
C ALA A 56 32.50 -8.96 5.36
N VAL A 57 32.57 -10.27 5.12
CA VAL A 57 31.57 -11.03 4.37
C VAL A 57 30.77 -11.90 5.31
N ARG A 58 29.47 -11.65 5.40
CA ARG A 58 28.52 -12.54 6.06
C ARG A 58 28.00 -13.58 5.06
N ARG A 59 27.91 -14.85 5.48
CA ARG A 59 27.37 -15.93 4.64
C ARG A 59 26.01 -16.34 5.14
N VAL A 60 25.09 -16.59 4.20
CA VAL A 60 23.76 -17.16 4.43
C VAL A 60 23.56 -18.30 3.43
N ASP A 61 23.23 -19.47 3.94
CA ASP A 61 22.89 -20.64 3.15
C ASP A 61 21.39 -20.60 2.86
N LEU A 62 21.02 -20.58 1.59
CA LEU A 62 19.62 -20.56 1.17
C LEU A 62 19.02 -21.95 0.99
N ASP A 63 19.85 -23.03 1.03
CA ASP A 63 19.39 -24.41 0.96
C ASP A 63 18.41 -24.64 -0.23
N GLY A 64 18.80 -24.16 -1.40
CA GLY A 64 18.03 -24.28 -2.65
C GLY A 64 16.79 -23.40 -2.76
N ARG A 65 16.58 -22.42 -1.84
CA ARG A 65 15.44 -21.49 -1.91
C ARG A 65 15.48 -20.61 -3.15
N ILE A 66 14.30 -20.19 -3.52
CA ILE A 66 14.09 -19.28 -4.67
C ILE A 66 14.52 -17.88 -4.26
N LEU A 67 15.45 -17.28 -5.02
CA LEU A 67 15.87 -15.89 -4.90
C LEU A 67 15.22 -15.08 -6.03
N MET A 68 14.52 -14.01 -5.67
CA MET A 68 13.82 -13.14 -6.62
C MET A 68 13.92 -11.67 -6.20
N PRO A 69 13.61 -10.71 -7.11
CA PRO A 69 13.48 -9.31 -6.74
C PRO A 69 12.47 -9.11 -5.62
N GLY A 70 12.76 -8.16 -4.73
CA GLY A 70 11.87 -7.83 -3.63
C GLY A 70 10.60 -7.12 -4.08
N LEU A 71 9.54 -7.29 -3.31
CA LEU A 71 8.23 -6.71 -3.60
C LEU A 71 8.15 -5.25 -3.16
N TRP A 72 7.36 -4.46 -3.87
CA TRP A 72 7.03 -3.09 -3.53
C TRP A 72 5.55 -2.93 -3.25
N ASP A 73 5.22 -2.07 -2.28
CA ASP A 73 3.87 -1.56 -2.08
C ASP A 73 3.84 -0.11 -2.58
N GLU A 74 3.22 0.10 -3.75
CA GLU A 74 3.26 1.41 -4.44
C GLU A 74 2.25 2.43 -3.90
N HIS A 75 1.43 2.05 -2.90
CA HIS A 75 0.44 2.94 -2.31
C HIS A 75 0.10 2.49 -0.89
N VAL A 76 0.59 3.22 0.10
CA VAL A 76 0.32 2.94 1.51
C VAL A 76 0.29 4.24 2.34
N HIS A 77 -0.65 4.34 3.28
CA HIS A 77 -0.73 5.41 4.28
C HIS A 77 -0.12 4.92 5.58
N VAL A 78 1.21 5.09 5.72
CA VAL A 78 1.99 4.38 6.75
C VAL A 78 1.62 4.79 8.17
N GLY A 79 1.36 6.06 8.42
CA GLY A 79 0.94 6.56 9.73
C GLY A 79 -0.42 6.01 10.13
N GLN A 80 -1.39 6.06 9.22
CA GLN A 80 -2.73 5.50 9.41
C GLN A 80 -2.69 3.98 9.58
N TRP A 81 -1.87 3.26 8.79
CA TRP A 81 -1.66 1.82 8.96
C TRP A 81 -1.07 1.50 10.34
N ALA A 82 -0.06 2.26 10.80
CA ALA A 82 0.52 2.06 12.12
C ALA A 82 -0.51 2.27 13.23
N LEU A 83 -1.34 3.31 13.13
CA LEU A 83 -2.46 3.57 14.05
C LEU A 83 -3.52 2.46 13.99
N ALA A 84 -3.90 2.01 12.79
CA ALA A 84 -4.87 0.93 12.61
C ALA A 84 -4.36 -0.41 13.19
N SER A 85 -3.06 -0.69 13.07
CA SER A 85 -2.43 -1.90 13.62
C SER A 85 -2.52 -2.02 15.14
N ARG A 86 -2.85 -0.93 15.84
CA ARG A 86 -3.05 -0.89 17.30
C ARG A 86 -4.50 -1.09 17.69
N LYS A 87 -5.43 -0.99 16.74
CA LYS A 87 -6.86 -1.19 16.97
C LYS A 87 -7.18 -2.67 16.89
N PHE A 88 -8.16 -3.14 17.66
CA PHE A 88 -8.64 -4.49 17.45
C PHE A 88 -9.48 -4.56 16.17
N LEU A 89 -9.31 -5.64 15.42
CA LEU A 89 -10.04 -5.82 14.18
C LEU A 89 -11.45 -6.34 14.47
N VAL A 90 -12.43 -5.78 13.77
CA VAL A 90 -13.78 -6.32 13.66
C VAL A 90 -14.00 -6.80 12.23
N SER A 91 -14.84 -7.84 12.08
CA SER A 91 -15.09 -8.43 10.77
C SER A 91 -15.85 -7.48 9.86
N GLN A 92 -15.54 -7.55 8.59
CA GLN A 92 -16.24 -6.86 7.51
C GLN A 92 -17.52 -7.63 7.17
N THR A 93 -18.49 -7.66 8.09
CA THR A 93 -19.68 -8.48 7.97
C THR A 93 -20.87 -7.72 7.38
N ALA A 94 -21.80 -8.46 6.81
CA ALA A 94 -23.08 -7.91 6.36
C ALA A 94 -24.02 -7.53 7.52
N ASP A 95 -23.69 -7.92 8.75
CA ASP A 95 -24.53 -7.71 9.93
C ASP A 95 -23.76 -6.99 11.05
N TYR A 96 -24.30 -5.85 11.51
CA TYR A 96 -23.71 -5.12 12.63
C TYR A 96 -23.83 -5.87 13.97
N GLN A 97 -24.75 -6.83 14.12
CA GLN A 97 -24.86 -7.64 15.34
C GLN A 97 -23.61 -8.49 15.55
N GLN A 98 -23.06 -9.08 14.50
CA GLN A 98 -21.80 -9.82 14.59
C GLN A 98 -20.65 -8.91 15.02
N VAL A 99 -20.61 -7.65 14.55
CA VAL A 99 -19.62 -6.67 15.01
C VAL A 99 -19.77 -6.42 16.52
N LEU A 100 -21.01 -6.29 17.03
CA LEU A 100 -21.27 -6.14 18.47
C LEU A 100 -20.81 -7.36 19.27
N ASP A 101 -21.03 -8.57 18.77
CA ASP A 101 -20.61 -9.81 19.42
C ASP A 101 -19.07 -9.90 19.50
N GLU A 102 -18.37 -9.47 18.45
CA GLU A 102 -16.89 -9.41 18.42
C GLU A 102 -16.35 -8.35 19.40
N VAL A 103 -16.99 -7.18 19.49
CA VAL A 103 -16.67 -6.15 20.48
C VAL A 103 -16.88 -6.69 21.90
N ALA A 104 -18.02 -7.34 22.18
CA ALA A 104 -18.29 -7.95 23.48
C ALA A 104 -17.22 -8.97 23.87
N ALA A 105 -16.88 -9.88 22.95
CA ALA A 105 -15.83 -10.86 23.16
C ALA A 105 -14.44 -10.23 23.36
N HIS A 106 -14.17 -9.07 22.74
CA HIS A 106 -12.93 -8.33 22.96
C HIS A 106 -12.89 -7.66 24.34
N VAL A 107 -13.99 -7.05 24.75
CA VAL A 107 -14.16 -6.43 26.08
C VAL A 107 -13.98 -7.48 27.20
N GLU A 108 -14.58 -8.65 27.05
CA GLU A 108 -14.48 -9.75 28.04
C GLU A 108 -13.04 -10.28 28.18
N ARG A 109 -12.29 -10.36 27.11
CA ARG A 109 -10.90 -10.88 27.11
C ARG A 109 -9.88 -9.89 27.69
N ARG A 110 -10.15 -8.59 27.63
CA ARG A 110 -9.26 -7.52 28.11
C ARG A 110 -9.75 -6.92 29.41
N THR A 111 -9.29 -7.45 30.53
CA THR A 111 -9.63 -6.96 31.87
C THR A 111 -8.80 -5.74 32.31
N ASP A 112 -7.61 -5.52 31.72
CA ASP A 112 -6.69 -4.46 32.12
C ASP A 112 -6.05 -3.82 30.87
N SER A 113 -6.66 -2.79 30.29
CA SER A 113 -5.95 -1.92 29.36
C SER A 113 -5.98 -0.49 29.88
N ASP A 114 -4.80 0.14 29.97
CA ASP A 114 -4.61 1.55 30.32
C ASP A 114 -5.10 2.51 29.20
N GLU A 115 -5.69 1.98 28.12
CA GLU A 115 -6.21 2.78 27.03
C GLU A 115 -7.55 3.42 27.45
N PRO A 116 -7.63 4.77 27.46
CA PRO A 116 -8.84 5.47 27.91
C PRO A 116 -10.03 5.20 26.99
N ILE A 117 -9.80 5.02 25.68
CA ILE A 117 -10.82 4.72 24.69
C ILE A 117 -10.46 3.41 23.99
N LEU A 118 -11.38 2.45 24.01
CA LEU A 118 -11.27 1.20 23.26
C LEU A 118 -11.44 1.51 21.77
N GLN A 119 -10.46 1.18 20.94
CA GLN A 119 -10.50 1.46 19.51
C GLN A 119 -10.55 0.18 18.70
N GLY A 120 -11.64 0.02 17.91
CA GLY A 120 -11.77 -1.04 16.91
C GLY A 120 -11.69 -0.51 15.50
N PHE A 121 -11.43 -1.40 14.53
CA PHE A 121 -11.27 -1.04 13.13
C PHE A 121 -11.81 -2.14 12.21
N GLY A 122 -12.43 -1.76 11.11
CA GLY A 122 -12.68 -2.68 10.00
C GLY A 122 -14.13 -2.92 9.62
N PHE A 123 -15.14 -2.37 10.33
CA PHE A 123 -16.53 -2.60 9.95
C PHE A 123 -16.89 -1.95 8.58
N ARG A 124 -17.91 -2.49 7.91
CA ARG A 124 -18.46 -1.97 6.64
C ARG A 124 -19.94 -1.69 6.76
N SER A 125 -20.30 -0.43 7.00
CA SER A 125 -21.69 -0.01 7.14
C SER A 125 -22.44 0.13 5.82
N SER A 126 -21.76 0.14 4.69
CA SER A 126 -22.36 0.29 3.35
C SER A 126 -23.31 -0.86 2.97
N VAL A 127 -23.15 -2.02 3.61
CA VAL A 127 -23.98 -3.22 3.39
C VAL A 127 -25.03 -3.45 4.49
N TRP A 128 -25.16 -2.52 5.45
CA TRP A 128 -26.13 -2.64 6.54
C TRP A 128 -27.48 -2.01 6.17
N ASP A 129 -28.57 -2.65 6.59
CA ASP A 129 -29.93 -2.18 6.34
C ASP A 129 -30.27 -0.86 7.05
N SER A 130 -29.55 -0.54 8.13
CA SER A 130 -29.71 0.69 8.92
C SER A 130 -28.40 1.15 9.54
N ASN A 131 -28.32 2.45 9.82
CA ASN A 131 -27.16 2.98 10.57
C ASN A 131 -27.21 2.50 12.03
N PRO A 132 -26.06 2.11 12.60
CA PRO A 132 -25.96 1.82 14.02
C PRO A 132 -26.06 3.11 14.84
N ASN A 133 -26.22 2.97 16.15
CA ASN A 133 -26.27 4.10 17.10
C ASN A 133 -25.49 3.80 18.37
N ALA A 134 -25.28 4.84 19.20
CA ALA A 134 -24.52 4.74 20.45
C ALA A 134 -25.06 3.67 21.40
N ALA A 135 -26.38 3.57 21.56
CA ALA A 135 -26.99 2.67 22.52
C ALA A 135 -26.72 1.19 22.24
N GLN A 136 -26.57 0.82 20.97
CA GLN A 136 -26.21 -0.55 20.59
C GLN A 136 -24.77 -0.88 21.04
N LEU A 137 -23.84 0.06 20.90
CA LEU A 137 -22.46 -0.12 21.34
C LEU A 137 -22.36 -0.06 22.88
N ASP A 138 -23.14 0.82 23.53
CA ASP A 138 -23.25 0.90 25.00
C ASP A 138 -23.63 -0.46 25.61
N ALA A 139 -24.55 -1.20 24.95
CA ALA A 139 -25.03 -2.49 25.44
C ALA A 139 -23.93 -3.54 25.60
N VAL A 140 -22.83 -3.45 24.83
CA VAL A 140 -21.72 -4.42 24.85
C VAL A 140 -20.46 -3.86 25.51
N THR A 141 -20.31 -2.54 25.63
CA THR A 141 -19.11 -1.90 26.21
C THR A 141 -19.34 -1.36 27.63
N GLY A 142 -20.60 -1.23 28.04
CA GLY A 142 -20.96 -0.60 29.31
C GLY A 142 -20.46 0.86 29.39
N ASP A 143 -19.87 1.22 30.52
CA ASP A 143 -19.34 2.57 30.76
C ASP A 143 -17.94 2.82 30.14
N ARG A 144 -17.35 1.81 29.49
CA ARG A 144 -16.05 1.95 28.83
C ARG A 144 -16.20 2.69 27.51
N ALA A 145 -15.48 3.80 27.34
CA ALA A 145 -15.47 4.53 26.09
C ALA A 145 -14.98 3.64 24.94
N ALA A 146 -15.76 3.61 23.85
CA ALA A 146 -15.44 2.77 22.68
C ALA A 146 -15.73 3.50 21.37
N VAL A 147 -14.82 3.37 20.44
CA VAL A 147 -14.90 3.92 19.09
C VAL A 147 -14.53 2.83 18.10
N LEU A 148 -15.39 2.60 17.12
CA LEU A 148 -15.10 1.74 15.96
C LEU A 148 -14.94 2.61 14.72
N VAL A 149 -13.90 2.37 13.95
CA VAL A 149 -13.63 3.05 12.67
C VAL A 149 -13.93 2.09 11.54
N SER A 150 -14.64 2.55 10.50
CA SER A 150 -14.91 1.73 9.32
C SER A 150 -13.64 1.40 8.53
N ALA A 151 -13.69 0.32 7.75
CA ALA A 151 -12.57 -0.12 6.92
C ALA A 151 -12.13 0.95 5.91
N ASP A 152 -13.09 1.70 5.34
CA ASP A 152 -12.84 2.79 4.40
C ASP A 152 -12.47 4.13 5.05
N LEU A 153 -12.38 4.18 6.40
CA LEU A 153 -12.07 5.37 7.20
C LEU A 153 -13.12 6.50 7.15
N HIS A 154 -14.18 6.37 6.35
CA HIS A 154 -15.19 7.41 6.15
C HIS A 154 -16.30 7.43 7.19
N SER A 155 -16.35 6.44 8.10
CA SER A 155 -17.36 6.37 9.15
C SER A 155 -16.76 6.00 10.50
N VAL A 156 -17.34 6.54 11.58
CA VAL A 156 -16.99 6.22 12.97
C VAL A 156 -18.26 5.92 13.75
N TRP A 157 -18.22 4.83 14.53
CA TRP A 157 -19.28 4.45 15.46
C TRP A 157 -18.77 4.60 16.90
N CYS A 158 -19.34 5.56 17.66
CA CYS A 158 -19.01 5.88 19.04
C CYS A 158 -20.10 5.41 19.98
N ASN A 159 -19.74 4.94 21.16
CA ASN A 159 -20.67 4.77 22.25
C ASN A 159 -20.86 6.11 23.02
N THR A 160 -21.81 6.15 23.95
CA THR A 160 -22.12 7.36 24.74
C THR A 160 -20.94 7.84 25.58
N ALA A 161 -20.14 6.93 26.14
CA ALA A 161 -18.96 7.26 26.92
C ALA A 161 -17.87 7.92 26.04
N ALA A 162 -17.58 7.38 24.86
CA ALA A 162 -16.63 7.96 23.93
C ALA A 162 -17.07 9.33 23.40
N MET A 163 -18.37 9.49 23.08
CA MET A 163 -18.88 10.79 22.66
C MET A 163 -18.67 11.88 23.73
N ARG A 164 -18.84 11.52 25.01
CA ARG A 164 -18.60 12.44 26.13
C ARG A 164 -17.12 12.81 26.26
N GLU A 165 -16.22 11.85 26.16
CA GLU A 165 -14.77 12.09 26.23
C GLU A 165 -14.26 12.94 25.07
N LEU A 166 -14.78 12.70 23.86
CA LEU A 166 -14.40 13.42 22.65
C LEU A 166 -15.15 14.77 22.49
N GLY A 167 -16.13 15.05 23.34
CA GLY A 167 -16.92 16.30 23.29
C GLY A 167 -17.81 16.38 22.05
N VAL A 168 -18.20 15.26 21.45
CA VAL A 168 -19.03 15.21 20.24
C VAL A 168 -20.49 14.88 20.58
N GLN A 169 -21.42 15.40 19.76
CA GLN A 169 -22.86 15.18 19.94
C GLN A 169 -23.45 14.55 18.67
N GLY A 170 -24.39 13.63 18.84
CA GLY A 170 -25.04 12.94 17.74
C GLY A 170 -25.72 11.66 18.21
N ASP A 171 -26.09 10.80 17.27
CA ASP A 171 -26.66 9.48 17.51
C ASP A 171 -25.61 8.38 17.77
N GLY A 172 -24.33 8.72 17.63
CA GLY A 172 -23.19 7.81 17.77
C GLY A 172 -22.62 7.32 16.45
N PHE A 173 -23.25 7.61 15.32
CA PHE A 173 -22.72 7.24 14.01
C PHE A 173 -22.35 8.50 13.20
N PHE A 174 -21.07 8.69 12.96
CA PHE A 174 -20.51 9.87 12.31
C PHE A 174 -19.91 9.51 10.95
N ARG A 175 -20.04 10.42 9.97
CA ARG A 175 -19.56 10.23 8.59
C ARG A 175 -18.76 11.43 8.12
N GLU A 176 -17.93 11.19 7.11
CA GLU A 176 -17.15 12.21 6.39
C GLU A 176 -16.41 13.13 7.37
N LYS A 177 -16.55 14.45 7.23
CA LYS A 177 -15.85 15.42 8.06
C LYS A 177 -15.97 15.14 9.57
N ALA A 178 -17.15 14.76 10.06
CA ALA A 178 -17.32 14.44 11.48
C ALA A 178 -16.54 13.17 11.88
N SER A 179 -16.47 12.17 11.00
CA SER A 179 -15.63 10.98 11.19
C SER A 179 -14.15 11.36 11.23
N PHE A 180 -13.68 12.16 10.28
CA PHE A 180 -12.28 12.59 10.23
C PHE A 180 -11.87 13.44 11.41
N ASP A 181 -12.73 14.35 11.87
CA ASP A 181 -12.48 15.17 13.06
C ASP A 181 -12.30 14.28 14.32
N ILE A 182 -13.12 13.22 14.47
CA ILE A 182 -12.99 12.25 15.57
C ILE A 182 -11.69 11.45 15.43
N GLN A 183 -11.39 10.94 14.25
CA GLN A 183 -10.17 10.17 14.01
C GLN A 183 -8.92 11.02 14.27
N THR A 184 -8.94 12.30 13.89
CA THR A 184 -7.86 13.26 14.19
C THR A 184 -7.63 13.40 15.69
N GLN A 185 -8.71 13.48 16.50
CA GLN A 185 -8.57 13.52 17.96
C GLN A 185 -7.98 12.22 18.53
N LEU A 186 -8.36 11.07 17.96
CA LEU A 186 -7.87 9.74 18.38
C LEU A 186 -6.43 9.46 17.93
N SER A 187 -5.97 10.11 16.87
CA SER A 187 -4.62 9.93 16.33
C SER A 187 -3.54 10.77 16.99
N HIS A 188 -3.90 11.57 18.02
CA HIS A 188 -2.94 12.33 18.80
C HIS A 188 -2.03 11.41 19.61
N VAL A 189 -0.98 10.94 18.97
CA VAL A 189 0.06 10.07 19.53
C VAL A 189 1.39 10.80 19.51
N ASP A 190 2.20 10.63 20.57
CA ASP A 190 3.56 11.15 20.58
C ASP A 190 4.32 10.66 19.32
N PRO A 191 4.96 11.56 18.54
CA PRO A 191 5.64 11.20 17.31
C PRO A 191 6.65 10.07 17.46
N HIS A 192 7.38 10.00 18.58
CA HIS A 192 8.35 8.91 18.80
C HIS A 192 7.68 7.56 19.08
N VAL A 193 6.48 7.57 19.68
CA VAL A 193 5.66 6.36 19.84
C VAL A 193 5.15 5.88 18.49
N LEU A 194 4.61 6.81 17.68
CA LEU A 194 4.17 6.50 16.31
C LEU A 194 5.33 5.96 15.46
N ASP A 195 6.53 6.56 15.53
CA ASP A 195 7.72 6.08 14.84
C ASP A 195 8.06 4.62 15.22
N GLY A 196 7.85 4.24 16.49
CA GLY A 196 8.01 2.85 16.93
C GLY A 196 7.01 1.89 16.30
N TRP A 197 5.75 2.32 16.16
CA TRP A 197 4.70 1.53 15.51
C TRP A 197 4.93 1.42 14.01
N VAL A 198 5.32 2.51 13.34
CA VAL A 198 5.71 2.53 11.93
C VAL A 198 6.87 1.55 11.67
N GLY A 199 7.91 1.57 12.51
CA GLY A 199 9.02 0.61 12.41
C GLY A 199 8.58 -0.84 12.57
N SER A 200 7.61 -1.10 13.45
CA SER A 200 7.03 -2.45 13.64
C SER A 200 6.23 -2.90 12.42
N CYS A 201 5.46 -2.00 11.81
CA CYS A 201 4.73 -2.23 10.56
C CYS A 201 5.69 -2.52 9.41
N GLY A 202 6.74 -1.71 9.24
CA GLY A 202 7.79 -1.98 8.25
C GLY A 202 8.47 -3.32 8.42
N GLY A 203 8.75 -3.74 9.68
CA GLY A 203 9.28 -5.06 9.98
C GLY A 203 8.29 -6.19 9.66
N ALA A 204 6.98 -5.95 9.80
CA ALA A 204 5.96 -6.90 9.37
C ALA A 204 5.91 -7.03 7.85
N ALA A 205 5.95 -5.90 7.12
CA ALA A 205 6.01 -5.88 5.67
C ALA A 205 7.26 -6.60 5.12
N ALA A 206 8.42 -6.39 5.75
CA ALA A 206 9.65 -7.08 5.36
C ALA A 206 9.51 -8.61 5.45
N ARG A 207 8.80 -9.15 6.46
CA ARG A 207 8.53 -10.61 6.55
C ARG A 207 7.63 -11.13 5.43
N LEU A 208 6.86 -10.27 4.78
CA LEU A 208 6.07 -10.61 3.59
C LEU A 208 6.87 -10.45 2.29
N GLY A 209 8.13 -10.01 2.36
CA GLY A 209 8.98 -9.81 1.19
C GLY A 209 8.92 -8.40 0.59
N ILE A 210 8.28 -7.45 1.27
CA ILE A 210 8.28 -6.05 0.83
C ILE A 210 9.65 -5.44 1.15
N VAL A 211 10.30 -4.88 0.14
CA VAL A 211 11.59 -4.19 0.22
C VAL A 211 11.44 -2.68 0.14
N GLY A 212 10.32 -2.19 -0.36
CA GLY A 212 10.07 -0.77 -0.48
C GLY A 212 8.59 -0.42 -0.52
N ILE A 213 8.30 0.81 -0.14
CA ILE A 213 6.95 1.38 -0.09
C ILE A 213 6.93 2.77 -0.70
N ARG A 214 5.79 3.16 -1.26
CA ARG A 214 5.47 4.55 -1.55
C ARG A 214 4.48 5.04 -0.51
N ASP A 215 4.97 5.91 0.38
CA ASP A 215 4.17 6.48 1.45
C ASP A 215 3.32 7.64 0.94
N MET A 216 2.00 7.43 0.96
CA MET A 216 0.98 8.40 0.56
C MET A 216 0.34 9.11 1.77
N GLU A 217 1.02 9.09 2.95
CA GLU A 217 0.50 9.71 4.16
C GLU A 217 0.43 11.24 4.04
N PHE A 218 -0.63 11.84 4.61
CA PHE A 218 -0.89 13.27 4.53
C PHE A 218 0.11 14.10 5.35
N ASP A 219 0.37 13.67 6.58
CA ASP A 219 1.13 14.44 7.58
C ASP A 219 2.57 13.90 7.74
N THR A 220 3.18 13.43 6.65
CA THR A 220 4.57 12.97 6.67
C THR A 220 5.44 13.77 5.71
N ASP A 221 6.74 13.68 5.90
CA ASP A 221 7.75 14.31 5.04
C ASP A 221 9.06 13.52 5.05
N VAL A 222 9.95 13.93 4.17
CA VAL A 222 11.29 13.35 4.06
C VAL A 222 12.07 13.45 5.37
N GLU A 223 11.94 14.54 6.13
CA GLU A 223 12.66 14.75 7.40
C GLU A 223 12.17 13.77 8.48
N THR A 224 10.87 13.53 8.55
CA THR A 224 10.28 12.52 9.43
C THR A 224 10.84 11.13 9.15
N TRP A 225 10.93 10.75 7.87
CA TRP A 225 11.50 9.46 7.49
C TRP A 225 13.01 9.36 7.69
N LEU A 226 13.76 10.44 7.50
CA LEU A 226 15.20 10.49 7.84
C LEU A 226 15.41 10.30 9.35
N ARG A 227 14.58 10.89 10.20
CA ARG A 227 14.60 10.66 11.65
C ARG A 227 14.34 9.17 11.97
N ARG A 228 13.31 8.57 11.35
CA ARG A 228 13.01 7.13 11.50
C ARG A 228 14.17 6.25 11.03
N GLU A 229 14.80 6.61 9.93
CA GLU A 229 16.00 5.90 9.44
C GLU A 229 17.17 6.02 10.40
N ALA A 230 17.44 7.22 10.93
CA ALA A 230 18.51 7.45 11.92
C ALA A 230 18.29 6.63 13.20
N ASP A 231 17.04 6.47 13.62
CA ASP A 231 16.63 5.68 14.79
C ASP A 231 16.56 4.16 14.51
N GLY A 232 16.89 3.70 13.29
CA GLY A 232 16.81 2.30 12.90
C GLY A 232 15.38 1.77 12.74
N ARG A 233 14.41 2.64 12.49
CA ARG A 233 12.98 2.34 12.36
C ARG A 233 12.49 2.37 10.91
N CYS A 234 13.42 2.35 9.94
CA CYS A 234 13.13 2.32 8.51
C CYS A 234 13.77 1.07 7.87
N PRO A 235 13.14 -0.10 7.98
CA PRO A 235 13.70 -1.34 7.42
C PRO A 235 13.53 -1.46 5.90
N LEU A 236 12.69 -0.62 5.28
CA LEU A 236 12.32 -0.64 3.87
C LEU A 236 12.87 0.59 3.16
N ARG A 237 12.92 0.56 1.82
CA ARG A 237 13.02 1.78 1.03
C ARG A 237 11.70 2.52 1.10
N VAL A 238 11.76 3.85 1.14
CA VAL A 238 10.57 4.70 1.25
C VAL A 238 10.66 5.85 0.26
N GLU A 239 9.66 5.95 -0.61
CA GLU A 239 9.39 7.15 -1.42
C GLU A 239 8.28 7.96 -0.73
N VAL A 240 8.58 9.17 -0.30
CA VAL A 240 7.67 10.01 0.50
C VAL A 240 6.94 10.97 -0.42
N SER A 241 5.63 10.78 -0.60
CA SER A 241 4.79 11.64 -1.44
C SER A 241 4.56 13.02 -0.80
N VAL A 242 4.27 14.00 -1.64
CA VAL A 242 4.06 15.40 -1.23
C VAL A 242 2.66 15.82 -1.68
N TYR A 243 1.86 16.36 -0.77
CA TYR A 243 0.55 16.93 -1.09
C TYR A 243 0.64 18.40 -1.55
N PRO A 244 -0.39 18.93 -2.25
CA PRO A 244 -0.39 20.28 -2.79
C PRO A 244 -0.07 21.37 -1.76
N GLU A 245 -0.53 21.20 -0.53
CA GLU A 245 -0.35 22.15 0.58
C GLU A 245 1.13 22.31 0.96
N ARG A 246 1.95 21.29 0.70
CA ARG A 246 3.38 21.26 1.02
C ARG A 246 4.28 21.29 -0.21
N LEU A 247 3.70 21.49 -1.41
CA LEU A 247 4.46 21.48 -2.67
C LEU A 247 5.55 22.56 -2.68
N ASP A 248 5.27 23.77 -2.16
CA ASP A 248 6.26 24.84 -2.12
C ASP A 248 7.45 24.52 -1.22
N GLU A 249 7.22 23.84 -0.10
CA GLU A 249 8.28 23.36 0.79
C GLU A 249 9.16 22.32 0.09
N ALA A 250 8.54 21.36 -0.60
CA ALA A 250 9.25 20.34 -1.36
C ALA A 250 10.08 20.93 -2.50
N ILE A 251 9.53 21.90 -3.23
CA ILE A 251 10.26 22.65 -4.27
C ILE A 251 11.48 23.36 -3.67
N ALA A 252 11.32 23.98 -2.51
CA ALA A 252 12.41 24.68 -1.83
C ALA A 252 13.54 23.73 -1.35
N GLN A 253 13.22 22.47 -1.04
CA GLN A 253 14.20 21.43 -0.73
C GLN A 253 15.02 21.00 -1.95
N GLY A 254 14.51 21.22 -3.17
CA GLY A 254 15.22 20.96 -4.42
C GLY A 254 15.44 19.49 -4.76
N LEU A 255 14.68 18.57 -4.15
CA LEU A 255 14.77 17.14 -4.43
C LEU A 255 13.83 16.75 -5.58
N ALA A 256 14.36 15.96 -6.52
CA ALA A 256 13.55 15.32 -7.55
C ALA A 256 12.94 14.01 -7.04
N THR A 257 11.84 13.56 -7.66
CA THR A 257 11.27 12.22 -7.36
C THR A 257 12.32 11.13 -7.58
N GLY A 258 12.44 10.22 -6.62
CA GLY A 258 13.46 9.16 -6.58
C GLY A 258 14.83 9.61 -6.05
N GLN A 259 15.02 10.89 -5.80
CA GLN A 259 16.27 11.39 -5.25
C GLN A 259 16.26 11.30 -3.72
N SER A 260 17.33 10.71 -3.18
CA SER A 260 17.56 10.69 -1.73
C SER A 260 18.26 11.96 -1.26
N PRO A 261 17.90 12.50 -0.09
CA PRO A 261 18.62 13.60 0.53
C PRO A 261 20.06 13.19 0.83
N ILE A 262 20.96 14.17 0.79
CA ILE A 262 22.34 13.97 1.27
C ILE A 262 22.29 13.98 2.80
N THR A 263 22.73 12.88 3.41
CA THR A 263 22.80 12.73 4.87
C THR A 263 24.26 12.63 5.32
N GLU A 264 24.50 12.87 6.61
CA GLU A 264 25.83 12.66 7.21
C GLU A 264 26.15 11.16 7.42
N LYS A 265 25.16 10.29 7.28
CA LYS A 265 25.31 8.83 7.42
C LYS A 265 26.05 8.27 6.21
N PRO A 266 27.07 7.42 6.39
CA PRO A 266 27.71 6.72 5.30
C PRO A 266 26.75 5.79 4.56
N GLY A 267 26.80 5.79 3.24
CA GLY A 267 25.98 4.93 2.38
C GLY A 267 24.70 5.61 1.87
N PRO A 268 24.01 4.96 0.92
CA PRO A 268 22.77 5.48 0.36
C PRO A 268 21.64 5.44 1.37
N SER A 269 20.88 6.54 1.52
CA SER A 269 19.67 6.55 2.32
C SER A 269 18.59 5.65 1.69
N ARG A 270 17.77 5.04 2.52
CA ARG A 270 16.57 4.31 2.10
C ARG A 270 15.39 5.23 1.81
N VAL A 271 15.50 6.50 2.18
CA VAL A 271 14.47 7.52 2.01
C VAL A 271 14.73 8.31 0.74
N ALA A 272 13.69 8.47 -0.07
CA ALA A 272 13.72 9.28 -1.28
C ALA A 272 12.47 10.16 -1.37
N MET A 273 12.59 11.27 -2.08
CA MET A 273 11.44 12.09 -2.46
C MET A 273 10.50 11.28 -3.37
N GLY A 274 9.23 11.24 -3.04
CA GLY A 274 8.16 10.66 -3.84
C GLY A 274 7.55 11.66 -4.83
N PRO A 275 6.41 11.30 -5.44
CA PRO A 275 5.68 12.19 -6.35
C PRO A 275 4.83 13.22 -5.60
N LEU A 276 4.38 14.25 -6.32
CA LEU A 276 3.22 15.05 -5.92
C LEU A 276 1.98 14.15 -5.92
N LYS A 277 1.31 14.00 -4.78
CA LYS A 277 0.03 13.28 -4.65
C LYS A 277 -1.13 14.26 -4.76
N VAL A 278 -2.06 14.01 -5.68
CA VAL A 278 -3.29 14.80 -5.84
C VAL A 278 -4.50 13.89 -5.76
N ILE A 279 -5.51 14.28 -4.99
CA ILE A 279 -6.80 13.57 -4.90
C ILE A 279 -7.78 14.30 -5.81
N VAL A 280 -8.18 13.63 -6.92
CA VAL A 280 -9.03 14.26 -7.96
C VAL A 280 -10.50 14.00 -7.69
N ASP A 281 -10.85 12.82 -7.15
CA ASP A 281 -12.23 12.48 -6.78
C ASP A 281 -12.29 11.73 -5.45
N GLY A 282 -13.47 11.30 -5.08
CA GLY A 282 -13.68 10.49 -3.88
C GLY A 282 -13.77 9.00 -4.18
N SER A 283 -14.49 8.25 -3.33
CA SER A 283 -14.60 6.78 -3.39
C SER A 283 -15.95 6.29 -3.91
N MET A 284 -16.00 5.01 -4.31
CA MET A 284 -17.25 4.35 -4.69
C MET A 284 -18.19 4.23 -3.49
N SER A 285 -17.69 3.83 -2.33
CA SER A 285 -18.49 3.55 -1.13
C SER A 285 -19.28 4.78 -0.64
N THR A 286 -18.74 5.97 -0.82
CA THR A 286 -19.38 7.26 -0.47
C THR A 286 -20.15 7.87 -1.65
N ARG A 287 -20.08 7.25 -2.84
CA ARG A 287 -20.66 7.75 -4.11
C ARG A 287 -20.10 9.11 -4.51
N THR A 288 -18.84 9.31 -4.23
CA THR A 288 -18.10 10.54 -4.54
C THR A 288 -17.05 10.32 -5.64
N ALA A 289 -16.81 9.08 -6.08
CA ALA A 289 -16.03 8.83 -7.29
C ALA A 289 -16.67 9.51 -8.50
N TRP A 290 -15.90 10.31 -9.23
CA TRP A 290 -16.43 11.19 -10.29
C TRP A 290 -16.56 10.43 -11.62
N CYS A 291 -17.81 10.09 -11.93
CA CYS A 291 -18.18 9.27 -13.07
C CYS A 291 -18.81 10.09 -14.20
N MET A 292 -18.76 9.56 -15.43
CA MET A 292 -19.44 10.15 -16.59
C MET A 292 -20.95 10.01 -16.48
N ASP A 293 -21.41 8.84 -16.02
CA ASP A 293 -22.82 8.53 -15.83
C ASP A 293 -23.19 8.59 -14.35
N SER A 294 -24.44 8.98 -14.05
CA SER A 294 -24.94 9.11 -12.69
C SER A 294 -24.95 7.77 -11.96
N TYR A 295 -24.77 7.80 -10.64
CA TYR A 295 -25.09 6.67 -9.79
C TYR A 295 -26.60 6.43 -9.80
N PRO A 296 -27.06 5.18 -9.86
CA PRO A 296 -28.51 4.87 -9.86
C PRO A 296 -29.26 5.44 -8.66
N SER A 297 -28.60 5.60 -7.53
CA SER A 297 -29.17 6.11 -6.27
C SER A 297 -28.77 7.58 -5.98
N GLY A 298 -28.13 8.26 -6.95
CA GLY A 298 -27.58 9.60 -6.77
C GLY A 298 -26.25 9.61 -6.01
N GLY A 299 -25.44 10.66 -6.23
CA GLY A 299 -24.15 10.89 -5.57
C GLY A 299 -23.55 12.19 -6.04
N GLY A 300 -23.16 13.08 -5.12
CA GLY A 300 -22.72 14.44 -5.45
C GLY A 300 -23.84 15.34 -6.00
N PRO A 301 -23.52 16.60 -6.39
CA PRO A 301 -24.52 17.58 -6.82
C PRO A 301 -25.30 17.18 -8.08
N GLU A 302 -24.67 16.46 -9.02
CA GLU A 302 -25.26 16.03 -10.30
C GLU A 302 -25.58 14.52 -10.30
N GLY A 303 -25.37 13.83 -9.18
CA GLY A 303 -25.52 12.38 -9.10
C GLY A 303 -24.33 11.59 -9.70
N THR A 304 -23.26 12.27 -10.11
CA THR A 304 -22.09 11.68 -10.81
C THR A 304 -20.83 11.62 -9.93
N GLY A 305 -20.92 11.91 -8.64
CA GLY A 305 -19.76 12.07 -7.76
C GLY A 305 -19.31 13.54 -7.66
N ILE A 306 -18.06 13.74 -7.24
CA ILE A 306 -17.48 15.08 -7.04
C ILE A 306 -16.07 15.14 -7.63
N ASP A 307 -15.71 16.32 -8.13
CA ASP A 307 -14.32 16.71 -8.37
C ASP A 307 -13.77 17.38 -7.10
N SER A 308 -12.66 16.88 -6.59
CA SER A 308 -11.96 17.47 -5.42
C SER A 308 -10.96 18.54 -5.83
N VAL A 309 -10.55 18.55 -7.09
CA VAL A 309 -9.68 19.55 -7.71
C VAL A 309 -10.17 19.82 -9.13
N THR A 310 -10.22 21.09 -9.54
CA THR A 310 -10.62 21.42 -10.89
C THR A 310 -9.57 20.95 -11.92
N PRO A 311 -9.95 20.65 -13.18
CA PRO A 311 -8.99 20.27 -14.22
C PRO A 311 -7.89 21.33 -14.43
N GLU A 312 -8.22 22.61 -14.32
CA GLU A 312 -7.28 23.73 -14.47
C GLU A 312 -6.27 23.74 -13.32
N ASP A 313 -6.72 23.57 -12.08
CA ASP A 313 -5.84 23.51 -10.89
C ASP A 313 -4.94 22.27 -10.93
N LEU A 314 -5.47 21.11 -11.36
CA LEU A 314 -4.69 19.88 -11.55
C LEU A 314 -3.55 20.11 -12.54
N VAL A 315 -3.84 20.71 -13.71
CA VAL A 315 -2.82 21.02 -14.72
C VAL A 315 -1.77 21.99 -14.17
N GLU A 316 -2.17 23.00 -13.39
CA GLU A 316 -1.22 23.94 -12.78
C GLU A 316 -0.33 23.27 -11.73
N LEU A 317 -0.90 22.45 -10.85
CA LEU A 317 -0.14 21.64 -9.87
C LEU A 317 0.87 20.72 -10.57
N MET A 318 0.45 20.03 -11.62
CA MET A 318 1.33 19.17 -12.42
C MET A 318 2.46 19.94 -13.12
N ARG A 319 2.19 21.17 -13.64
CA ARG A 319 3.24 22.02 -14.24
C ARG A 319 4.27 22.44 -13.22
N ARG A 320 3.85 22.84 -12.03
CA ARG A 320 4.73 23.23 -10.92
C ARG A 320 5.60 22.04 -10.47
N ALA A 321 4.99 20.87 -10.28
CA ALA A 321 5.70 19.63 -9.94
C ALA A 321 6.75 19.27 -11.01
N LYS A 322 6.35 19.28 -12.30
CA LYS A 322 7.26 19.01 -13.41
C LYS A 322 8.45 19.98 -13.46
N ALA A 323 8.22 21.26 -13.22
CA ALA A 323 9.29 22.27 -13.19
C ALA A 323 10.31 22.02 -12.07
N ALA A 324 9.89 21.33 -10.99
CA ALA A 324 10.73 20.90 -9.89
C ALA A 324 11.28 19.47 -10.04
N ASN A 325 11.12 18.84 -11.21
CA ASN A 325 11.47 17.43 -11.45
C ASN A 325 10.75 16.43 -10.52
N LEU A 326 9.57 16.78 -10.06
CA LEU A 326 8.68 15.84 -9.38
C LEU A 326 7.78 15.13 -10.40
N GLN A 327 7.47 13.87 -10.13
CA GLN A 327 6.40 13.14 -10.78
C GLN A 327 5.05 13.49 -10.14
N CYS A 328 3.94 13.01 -10.72
CA CYS A 328 2.63 13.16 -10.13
C CYS A 328 1.97 11.79 -9.93
N ALA A 329 1.36 11.56 -8.76
CA ALA A 329 0.50 10.43 -8.44
C ALA A 329 -0.92 10.98 -8.21
N ALA A 330 -1.81 10.80 -9.18
CA ALA A 330 -3.15 11.35 -9.15
C ALA A 330 -4.19 10.26 -8.82
N HIS A 331 -4.88 10.40 -7.68
CA HIS A 331 -5.99 9.54 -7.31
C HIS A 331 -7.17 9.78 -8.25
N ALA A 332 -7.64 8.74 -8.91
CA ALA A 332 -8.82 8.78 -9.76
C ALA A 332 -9.51 7.42 -9.80
N ILE A 333 -10.72 7.35 -9.26
CA ILE A 333 -11.55 6.14 -9.17
C ILE A 333 -12.60 6.13 -10.29
N GLY A 334 -13.38 7.21 -10.45
CA GLY A 334 -14.41 7.32 -11.49
C GLY A 334 -13.81 7.51 -12.88
N ASP A 335 -14.53 7.03 -13.90
CA ASP A 335 -14.08 7.08 -15.29
C ASP A 335 -13.92 8.52 -15.83
N ARG A 336 -14.67 9.48 -15.29
CA ARG A 336 -14.47 10.90 -15.60
C ARG A 336 -13.20 11.44 -14.95
N ALA A 337 -12.96 11.14 -13.69
CA ALA A 337 -11.73 11.54 -13.00
C ALA A 337 -10.49 10.98 -13.71
N VAL A 338 -10.51 9.68 -14.08
CA VAL A 338 -9.40 9.07 -14.83
C VAL A 338 -9.14 9.81 -16.15
N ARG A 339 -10.20 10.16 -16.90
CA ARG A 339 -10.07 10.90 -18.17
C ARG A 339 -9.43 12.25 -17.96
N GLU A 340 -9.92 13.04 -17.00
CA GLU A 340 -9.37 14.37 -16.71
C GLU A 340 -7.90 14.30 -16.26
N VAL A 341 -7.55 13.29 -15.49
CA VAL A 341 -6.14 13.03 -15.10
C VAL A 341 -5.29 12.70 -16.31
N LEU A 342 -5.74 11.81 -17.20
CA LEU A 342 -5.00 11.48 -18.42
C LEU A 342 -4.89 12.70 -19.37
N ASP A 343 -5.90 13.56 -19.45
CA ASP A 343 -5.86 14.82 -20.21
C ASP A 343 -4.83 15.80 -19.60
N ALA A 344 -4.74 15.87 -18.27
CA ALA A 344 -3.73 16.66 -17.57
C ALA A 344 -2.31 16.12 -17.81
N PHE A 345 -2.10 14.80 -17.80
CA PHE A 345 -0.83 14.17 -18.18
C PHE A 345 -0.45 14.49 -19.62
N GLU A 346 -1.39 14.39 -20.57
CA GLU A 346 -1.17 14.72 -21.99
C GLU A 346 -0.82 16.20 -22.17
N THR A 347 -1.50 17.10 -21.46
CA THR A 347 -1.30 18.55 -21.53
C THR A 347 0.05 18.98 -20.95
N THR A 348 0.46 18.37 -19.84
CA THR A 348 1.67 18.77 -19.12
C THR A 348 2.91 18.00 -19.56
N GLY A 349 2.73 16.77 -20.04
CA GLY A 349 3.81 15.84 -20.32
C GLY A 349 4.67 15.52 -19.09
N ILE A 350 4.09 15.59 -17.88
CA ILE A 350 4.72 15.11 -16.65
C ILE A 350 4.68 13.58 -16.62
N SER A 351 5.63 12.94 -15.97
CA SER A 351 5.59 11.50 -15.71
C SER A 351 4.91 11.19 -14.38
N GLY A 352 4.37 9.99 -14.21
CA GLY A 352 3.74 9.61 -12.95
C GLY A 352 2.78 8.44 -13.06
N SER A 353 1.78 8.44 -12.18
CA SER A 353 0.79 7.37 -12.06
C SER A 353 -0.63 7.91 -11.86
N VAL A 354 -1.61 7.12 -12.32
CA VAL A 354 -3.00 7.21 -11.87
C VAL A 354 -3.18 6.18 -10.78
N GLU A 355 -3.56 6.64 -9.59
CA GLU A 355 -3.83 5.80 -8.44
C GLU A 355 -5.26 5.28 -8.51
N HIS A 356 -5.45 4.02 -8.20
CA HIS A 356 -6.67 3.22 -8.29
C HIS A 356 -7.08 2.88 -9.73
N ALA A 357 -7.28 3.86 -10.63
CA ALA A 357 -7.72 3.61 -12.00
C ALA A 357 -8.87 2.57 -12.05
N GLN A 358 -9.87 2.73 -11.15
CA GLN A 358 -10.81 1.66 -10.84
C GLN A 358 -11.84 1.44 -11.93
N VAL A 359 -12.40 2.52 -12.51
CA VAL A 359 -13.34 2.46 -13.62
C VAL A 359 -12.71 3.05 -14.87
N LEU A 360 -12.67 2.30 -15.96
CA LEU A 360 -12.00 2.70 -17.20
C LEU A 360 -12.91 2.56 -18.40
N THR A 361 -12.90 3.56 -19.29
CA THR A 361 -13.49 3.40 -20.62
C THR A 361 -12.52 2.73 -21.59
N ASP A 362 -13.05 2.12 -22.65
CA ASP A 362 -12.22 1.49 -23.71
C ASP A 362 -11.28 2.51 -24.37
N SER A 363 -11.68 3.77 -24.45
CA SER A 363 -10.85 4.82 -25.06
C SER A 363 -9.70 5.27 -24.16
N ASP A 364 -9.81 5.11 -22.83
CA ASP A 364 -8.80 5.58 -21.88
C ASP A 364 -7.74 4.51 -21.57
N VAL A 365 -8.09 3.21 -21.66
CA VAL A 365 -7.15 2.10 -21.44
C VAL A 365 -5.85 2.25 -22.26
N PRO A 366 -5.85 2.44 -23.60
CA PRO A 366 -4.60 2.56 -24.35
C PRO A 366 -3.83 3.86 -24.09
N ARG A 367 -4.44 4.85 -23.44
CA ARG A 367 -3.79 6.13 -23.15
C ARG A 367 -2.68 6.00 -22.10
N PHE A 368 -2.80 5.07 -21.15
CA PHE A 368 -1.75 4.81 -20.16
C PHE A 368 -0.42 4.50 -20.85
N ALA A 369 -0.42 3.53 -21.76
CA ALA A 369 0.78 3.18 -22.53
C ALA A 369 1.26 4.32 -23.44
N LYS A 370 0.33 4.97 -24.16
CA LYS A 370 0.65 6.10 -25.06
C LYS A 370 1.34 7.24 -24.34
N LEU A 371 0.92 7.54 -23.12
CA LEU A 371 1.44 8.65 -22.31
C LEU A 371 2.60 8.25 -21.41
N GLY A 372 2.91 6.95 -21.29
CA GLY A 372 3.90 6.43 -20.34
C GLY A 372 3.52 6.67 -18.88
N VAL A 373 2.21 6.67 -18.60
CA VAL A 373 1.65 6.84 -17.25
C VAL A 373 1.39 5.46 -16.66
N ARG A 374 1.87 5.20 -15.45
CA ARG A 374 1.61 3.94 -14.74
C ARG A 374 0.19 3.90 -14.18
N ALA A 375 -0.40 2.72 -14.13
CA ALA A 375 -1.60 2.47 -13.35
C ALA A 375 -1.20 1.83 -12.01
N SER A 376 -1.38 2.56 -10.91
CA SER A 376 -1.14 2.08 -9.55
C SER A 376 -2.45 1.51 -9.01
N VAL A 377 -2.52 0.18 -8.92
CA VAL A 377 -3.75 -0.56 -8.67
C VAL A 377 -3.70 -1.33 -7.36
N GLN A 378 -4.88 -1.56 -6.76
CA GLN A 378 -5.03 -2.26 -5.50
C GLN A 378 -5.92 -3.49 -5.71
N PRO A 379 -5.34 -4.68 -5.99
CA PRO A 379 -6.13 -5.87 -6.29
C PRO A 379 -7.07 -6.30 -5.15
N LEU A 380 -6.69 -6.06 -3.88
CA LEU A 380 -7.51 -6.40 -2.74
C LEU A 380 -8.79 -5.55 -2.66
N HIS A 381 -8.78 -4.30 -3.16
CA HIS A 381 -9.99 -3.47 -3.27
C HIS A 381 -11.08 -4.16 -4.11
N MET A 382 -10.70 -4.91 -5.16
CA MET A 382 -11.69 -5.64 -5.96
C MET A 382 -12.48 -6.65 -5.11
N VAL A 383 -11.82 -7.33 -4.17
CA VAL A 383 -12.51 -8.29 -3.27
C VAL A 383 -13.49 -7.58 -2.38
N ASP A 384 -13.06 -6.44 -1.85
CA ASP A 384 -13.82 -5.62 -0.92
C ASP A 384 -15.00 -4.92 -1.59
N ASP A 385 -14.81 -4.46 -2.81
CA ASP A 385 -15.75 -3.61 -3.55
C ASP A 385 -16.66 -4.38 -4.49
N ARG A 386 -16.38 -5.66 -4.79
CA ARG A 386 -17.09 -6.49 -5.75
C ARG A 386 -18.61 -6.41 -5.62
N ASP A 387 -19.12 -6.68 -4.41
CA ASP A 387 -20.57 -6.76 -4.17
C ASP A 387 -21.21 -5.35 -4.24
N ALA A 388 -20.49 -4.33 -3.81
CA ALA A 388 -20.91 -2.94 -3.93
C ALA A 388 -20.90 -2.47 -5.39
N THR A 389 -19.90 -2.87 -6.17
CA THR A 389 -19.78 -2.58 -7.61
C THR A 389 -20.96 -3.17 -8.37
N ASP A 390 -21.32 -4.44 -8.11
CA ASP A 390 -22.45 -5.12 -8.76
C ASP A 390 -23.81 -4.42 -8.47
N VAL A 391 -23.89 -3.64 -7.39
CA VAL A 391 -25.09 -2.86 -7.03
C VAL A 391 -24.99 -1.40 -7.48
N MET A 392 -23.91 -0.71 -7.17
CA MET A 392 -23.77 0.73 -7.41
C MET A 392 -23.37 1.06 -8.85
N TRP A 393 -22.66 0.16 -9.52
CA TRP A 393 -22.13 0.28 -10.87
C TRP A 393 -22.49 -0.92 -11.74
N ALA A 394 -23.69 -1.50 -11.53
CA ALA A 394 -24.18 -2.66 -12.27
C ALA A 394 -24.13 -2.48 -13.80
N ASP A 395 -24.26 -1.25 -14.29
CA ASP A 395 -24.22 -0.86 -15.70
C ASP A 395 -22.81 -0.72 -16.25
N ARG A 396 -21.78 -0.77 -15.40
CA ARG A 396 -20.36 -0.56 -15.73
C ARG A 396 -19.41 -1.45 -14.94
N ALA A 397 -19.91 -2.52 -14.30
CA ALA A 397 -19.08 -3.45 -13.50
C ALA A 397 -17.98 -4.13 -14.32
N ASP A 398 -18.24 -4.38 -15.60
CA ASP A 398 -17.30 -4.91 -16.59
C ASP A 398 -16.18 -3.93 -16.97
N ARG A 399 -16.28 -2.67 -16.56
CA ARG A 399 -15.25 -1.64 -16.76
C ARG A 399 -14.41 -1.38 -15.52
N CYS A 400 -14.65 -2.16 -14.43
CA CYS A 400 -13.95 -2.00 -13.16
C CYS A 400 -12.76 -2.97 -13.05
N PHE A 401 -11.65 -2.49 -12.47
CA PHE A 401 -10.45 -3.29 -12.19
C PHE A 401 -9.91 -4.03 -13.43
N ARG A 402 -9.75 -3.32 -14.54
CA ARG A 402 -9.37 -3.82 -15.87
C ARG A 402 -7.86 -4.08 -16.01
N PHE A 403 -7.29 -4.89 -15.12
CA PHE A 403 -5.84 -5.08 -15.03
C PHE A 403 -5.24 -5.66 -16.30
N ALA A 404 -5.81 -6.77 -16.81
CA ALA A 404 -5.31 -7.42 -18.03
C ALA A 404 -5.40 -6.50 -19.25
N ASP A 405 -6.51 -5.77 -19.40
CA ASP A 405 -6.69 -4.85 -20.54
C ASP A 405 -5.62 -3.75 -20.58
N MET A 406 -5.25 -3.21 -19.41
CA MET A 406 -4.18 -2.21 -19.32
C MET A 406 -2.82 -2.80 -19.71
N VAL A 407 -2.49 -4.01 -19.21
CA VAL A 407 -1.24 -4.69 -19.57
C VAL A 407 -1.22 -5.06 -21.04
N ASP A 408 -2.31 -5.57 -21.60
CA ASP A 408 -2.43 -5.94 -23.01
C ASP A 408 -2.33 -4.71 -23.94
N ALA A 409 -2.76 -3.54 -23.46
CA ALA A 409 -2.56 -2.27 -24.13
C ALA A 409 -1.12 -1.72 -23.98
N GLY A 410 -0.24 -2.39 -23.22
CA GLY A 410 1.14 -2.02 -23.00
C GLY A 410 1.37 -1.03 -21.84
N ALA A 411 0.39 -0.83 -20.98
CA ALA A 411 0.56 -0.02 -19.78
C ALA A 411 1.38 -0.74 -18.71
N GLU A 412 2.18 0.00 -17.97
CA GLU A 412 2.87 -0.49 -16.78
C GLU A 412 1.91 -0.46 -15.59
N LEU A 413 1.70 -1.61 -14.95
CA LEU A 413 1.01 -1.68 -13.66
C LEU A 413 2.00 -1.61 -12.50
N ALA A 414 1.56 -1.01 -11.41
CA ALA A 414 2.22 -1.05 -10.12
C ALA A 414 1.17 -1.44 -9.05
N MET A 415 1.50 -2.41 -8.19
CA MET A 415 0.55 -2.90 -7.19
C MET A 415 0.84 -2.29 -5.82
N GLY A 416 -0.22 -1.91 -5.12
CA GLY A 416 -0.18 -1.40 -3.76
C GLY A 416 -1.33 -1.92 -2.91
N SER A 417 -1.26 -1.71 -1.59
CA SER A 417 -2.30 -2.12 -0.65
C SER A 417 -3.32 -1.04 -0.39
N ASP A 418 -2.90 0.23 -0.44
CA ASP A 418 -3.65 1.36 0.13
C ASP A 418 -3.95 1.16 1.62
N ALA A 419 -3.04 0.47 2.34
CA ALA A 419 -3.25 0.22 3.75
C ALA A 419 -3.36 1.53 4.56
N PRO A 420 -4.34 1.60 5.48
CA PRO A 420 -5.09 0.49 6.07
C PRO A 420 -6.42 0.14 5.38
N VAL A 421 -6.76 0.73 4.24
CA VAL A 421 -8.03 0.43 3.51
C VAL A 421 -8.10 -1.05 3.15
N SER A 422 -7.03 -1.61 2.62
CA SER A 422 -6.82 -3.06 2.53
C SER A 422 -5.56 -3.48 3.29
N PRO A 423 -5.43 -4.75 3.69
CA PRO A 423 -4.23 -5.23 4.38
C PRO A 423 -2.97 -5.10 3.52
N VAL A 424 -1.81 -4.87 4.17
CA VAL A 424 -0.50 -5.09 3.54
C VAL A 424 -0.31 -6.60 3.37
N ASP A 425 -0.73 -7.11 2.23
CA ASP A 425 -0.67 -8.53 1.85
C ASP A 425 -0.31 -8.66 0.37
N PRO A 426 0.97 -8.57 0.00
CA PRO A 426 1.39 -8.58 -1.40
C PRO A 426 1.09 -9.91 -2.09
N TRP A 427 1.16 -11.04 -1.38
CA TRP A 427 0.87 -12.36 -1.94
C TRP A 427 -0.64 -12.60 -2.12
N GLY A 428 -1.45 -12.08 -1.20
CA GLY A 428 -2.90 -12.00 -1.36
C GLY A 428 -3.29 -11.13 -2.54
N ALA A 429 -2.61 -9.99 -2.74
CA ALA A 429 -2.82 -9.11 -3.89
C ALA A 429 -2.46 -9.81 -5.22
N VAL A 430 -1.31 -10.52 -5.29
CA VAL A 430 -0.93 -11.34 -6.46
C VAL A 430 -1.99 -12.41 -6.73
N ARG A 431 -2.41 -13.15 -5.71
CA ARG A 431 -3.47 -14.16 -5.86
C ARG A 431 -4.75 -13.54 -6.41
N VAL A 432 -5.21 -12.43 -5.84
CA VAL A 432 -6.46 -11.77 -6.25
C VAL A 432 -6.36 -11.22 -7.67
N ALA A 433 -5.22 -10.67 -8.06
CA ALA A 433 -5.00 -10.20 -9.43
C ALA A 433 -5.10 -11.35 -10.45
N VAL A 434 -4.70 -12.58 -10.07
CA VAL A 434 -4.70 -13.77 -10.93
C VAL A 434 -6.03 -14.53 -10.87
N GLU A 435 -6.56 -14.77 -9.67
CA GLU A 435 -7.76 -15.61 -9.47
C GLU A 435 -9.07 -14.82 -9.45
N ARG A 436 -9.00 -13.49 -9.35
CA ARG A 436 -10.12 -12.57 -9.28
C ARG A 436 -11.13 -12.91 -8.18
N THR A 437 -10.61 -13.47 -7.07
CA THR A 437 -11.40 -13.78 -5.86
C THR A 437 -10.52 -13.81 -4.62
N GLY A 438 -11.07 -13.38 -3.49
CA GLY A 438 -10.44 -13.47 -2.16
C GLY A 438 -10.99 -14.61 -1.30
N ASP A 439 -12.10 -15.23 -1.73
CA ASP A 439 -12.84 -16.24 -0.97
C ASP A 439 -13.11 -17.53 -1.78
N HIS A 440 -14.22 -18.20 -1.51
CA HIS A 440 -14.62 -19.45 -2.17
C HIS A 440 -15.52 -19.25 -3.40
N ARG A 441 -15.90 -18.01 -3.71
CA ARG A 441 -16.73 -17.67 -4.86
C ARG A 441 -15.91 -17.80 -6.16
N PRO A 442 -16.58 -17.99 -7.31
CA PRO A 442 -15.91 -17.91 -8.61
C PRO A 442 -15.22 -16.57 -8.82
N GLY A 443 -14.15 -16.58 -9.62
CA GLY A 443 -13.48 -15.35 -10.02
C GLY A 443 -14.44 -14.35 -10.67
N TRP A 444 -14.32 -13.07 -10.31
CA TRP A 444 -15.17 -11.98 -10.79
C TRP A 444 -14.52 -11.31 -11.99
N HIS A 445 -15.23 -11.23 -13.14
CA HIS A 445 -14.69 -10.68 -14.39
C HIS A 445 -13.30 -11.25 -14.75
N MET A 446 -13.26 -12.57 -14.98
CA MET A 446 -12.01 -13.31 -15.24
C MET A 446 -11.27 -12.84 -16.50
N GLU A 447 -11.95 -12.15 -17.42
CA GLU A 447 -11.36 -11.51 -18.59
C GLU A 447 -10.31 -10.46 -18.23
N HIS A 448 -10.35 -9.89 -17.03
CA HIS A 448 -9.40 -8.90 -16.52
C HIS A 448 -8.31 -9.50 -15.62
N ALA A 449 -8.22 -10.84 -15.53
CA ALA A 449 -7.22 -11.51 -14.70
C ALA A 449 -5.81 -11.37 -15.26
N LEU A 450 -4.85 -11.15 -14.38
CA LEU A 450 -3.43 -11.18 -14.73
C LEU A 450 -2.90 -12.63 -14.73
N THR A 451 -1.82 -12.86 -15.45
CA THR A 451 -0.97 -14.03 -15.21
C THR A 451 -0.13 -13.83 -13.96
N VAL A 452 0.41 -14.90 -13.37
CA VAL A 452 1.33 -14.82 -12.22
C VAL A 452 2.55 -13.96 -12.56
N SER A 453 3.09 -14.09 -13.77
CA SER A 453 4.19 -13.27 -14.28
C SER A 453 3.85 -11.78 -14.26
N GLN A 454 2.71 -11.40 -14.85
CA GLN A 454 2.26 -10.00 -14.88
C GLN A 454 2.05 -9.41 -13.49
N ALA A 455 1.43 -10.17 -12.57
CA ALA A 455 1.20 -9.73 -11.20
C ALA A 455 2.51 -9.54 -10.41
N LEU A 456 3.45 -10.49 -10.53
CA LEU A 456 4.76 -10.39 -9.88
C LEU A 456 5.59 -9.23 -10.45
N LEU A 457 5.62 -9.05 -11.78
CA LEU A 457 6.29 -7.91 -12.40
C LEU A 457 5.71 -6.57 -11.91
N SER A 458 4.39 -6.48 -11.77
CA SER A 458 3.71 -5.30 -11.22
C SER A 458 4.05 -5.05 -9.75
N SER A 459 4.45 -6.07 -9.00
CA SER A 459 4.87 -5.96 -7.59
C SER A 459 6.37 -5.75 -7.41
N THR A 460 7.20 -5.92 -8.46
CA THR A 460 8.66 -5.78 -8.40
C THR A 460 9.20 -4.60 -9.21
N ARG A 461 8.35 -3.61 -9.53
CA ARG A 461 8.71 -2.47 -10.40
C ARG A 461 9.28 -2.91 -11.74
N GLN A 462 8.69 -3.94 -12.34
CA GLN A 462 9.11 -4.55 -13.61
C GLN A 462 10.53 -5.15 -13.59
N ILE A 463 11.12 -5.37 -12.41
CA ILE A 463 12.40 -6.09 -12.29
C ILE A 463 12.10 -7.58 -12.42
N ALA A 464 12.47 -8.16 -13.57
CA ALA A 464 12.14 -9.56 -13.88
C ALA A 464 13.05 -10.56 -13.16
N LYS A 465 14.29 -10.21 -12.84
CA LYS A 465 15.30 -11.16 -12.36
C LYS A 465 16.40 -10.47 -11.57
N VAL A 466 17.00 -11.20 -10.65
CA VAL A 466 18.25 -10.78 -9.98
C VAL A 466 19.41 -10.93 -10.97
N VAL A 467 20.12 -9.83 -11.23
CA VAL A 467 21.23 -9.76 -12.19
C VAL A 467 22.40 -8.95 -11.62
N GLU A 468 23.61 -9.23 -12.07
CA GLU A 468 24.79 -8.44 -11.67
C GLU A 468 24.63 -6.95 -11.98
N GLY A 469 25.05 -6.11 -11.07
CA GLY A 469 24.88 -4.66 -11.14
C GLY A 469 23.45 -4.16 -10.85
N GLY A 470 22.49 -5.08 -10.72
CA GLY A 470 21.11 -4.78 -10.34
C GLY A 470 20.96 -4.41 -8.85
N PRO A 471 19.76 -4.01 -8.43
CA PRO A 471 19.47 -3.73 -7.02
C PRO A 471 19.72 -4.97 -6.14
N SER A 472 20.21 -4.74 -4.92
CA SER A 472 20.31 -5.76 -3.87
C SER A 472 19.08 -5.82 -2.97
N ASP A 473 17.96 -5.32 -3.47
CA ASP A 473 16.64 -5.44 -2.84
C ASP A 473 16.01 -6.75 -3.31
N VAL A 474 16.26 -7.82 -2.57
CA VAL A 474 15.90 -9.19 -2.97
C VAL A 474 15.27 -9.96 -1.83
N ILE A 475 14.50 -10.99 -2.17
CA ILE A 475 13.89 -11.89 -1.20
C ILE A 475 14.20 -13.35 -1.54
N ALA A 476 14.27 -14.19 -0.50
CA ALA A 476 14.26 -15.61 -0.66
C ALA A 476 12.93 -16.21 -0.15
N VAL A 477 12.34 -17.09 -0.95
CA VAL A 477 11.10 -17.80 -0.62
C VAL A 477 11.31 -19.32 -0.78
N GLY A 478 10.58 -20.12 0.00
CA GLY A 478 10.72 -21.60 -0.08
C GLY A 478 10.23 -22.14 -1.42
N PRO A 479 8.91 -22.11 -1.74
CA PRO A 479 8.38 -22.63 -2.99
C PRO A 479 8.44 -21.59 -4.13
N ASN A 480 8.45 -22.08 -5.38
CA ASN A 480 8.29 -21.22 -6.54
C ASN A 480 6.85 -20.66 -6.59
N PRO A 481 6.65 -19.32 -6.61
CA PRO A 481 5.31 -18.72 -6.65
C PRO A 481 4.47 -19.19 -7.87
N PHE A 482 5.10 -19.57 -8.99
CA PHE A 482 4.40 -20.06 -10.18
C PHE A 482 3.77 -21.45 -9.99
N ASP A 483 4.23 -22.21 -8.99
CA ASP A 483 3.68 -23.53 -8.66
C ASP A 483 2.54 -23.45 -7.63
N LEU A 484 2.21 -22.25 -7.16
CA LEU A 484 1.24 -22.02 -6.10
C LEU A 484 -0.06 -21.43 -6.63
N SER A 485 -1.14 -21.65 -5.89
CA SER A 485 -2.46 -21.06 -6.14
C SER A 485 -3.27 -20.96 -4.85
N GLY A 486 -4.37 -20.23 -4.89
CA GLY A 486 -5.29 -20.10 -3.78
C GLY A 486 -4.62 -19.68 -2.48
N LYS A 487 -4.97 -20.37 -1.41
CA LYS A 487 -4.45 -20.07 -0.06
C LYS A 487 -2.94 -20.32 0.07
N THR A 488 -2.35 -21.19 -0.74
CA THR A 488 -0.90 -21.47 -0.68
C THR A 488 -0.10 -20.31 -1.26
N LEU A 489 -0.60 -19.67 -2.33
CA LEU A 489 0.00 -18.45 -2.86
C LEU A 489 -0.19 -17.27 -1.90
N ALA A 490 -1.41 -17.02 -1.43
CA ALA A 490 -1.71 -15.94 -0.49
C ALA A 490 -1.00 -16.10 0.87
N GLY A 491 -0.69 -17.32 1.28
CA GLY A 491 0.03 -17.59 2.54
C GLY A 491 1.55 -17.59 2.43
N LEU A 492 2.11 -17.21 1.27
CA LEU A 492 3.55 -17.14 1.08
C LEU A 492 4.16 -16.03 1.95
N THR A 493 5.33 -16.29 2.49
CA THR A 493 6.13 -15.33 3.24
C THR A 493 7.57 -15.38 2.76
N SER A 494 8.33 -14.34 3.07
CA SER A 494 9.75 -14.33 2.79
C SER A 494 10.54 -15.01 3.91
N ASP A 495 11.39 -15.97 3.55
CA ASP A 495 12.35 -16.57 4.47
C ASP A 495 13.54 -15.64 4.76
N LEU A 496 13.88 -14.78 3.80
CA LEU A 496 14.93 -13.77 3.92
C LEU A 496 14.57 -12.56 3.08
N THR A 497 14.60 -11.38 3.68
CA THR A 497 14.41 -10.10 2.98
C THR A 497 15.65 -9.23 3.15
N ILE A 498 16.15 -8.74 2.04
CA ILE A 498 17.37 -7.91 1.96
C ILE A 498 17.02 -6.60 1.28
N VAL A 499 17.42 -5.48 1.88
CA VAL A 499 17.23 -4.12 1.35
C VAL A 499 18.56 -3.41 1.34
N GLY A 500 19.06 -3.05 0.14
CA GLY A 500 20.36 -2.40 -0.02
C GLY A 500 21.53 -3.23 0.52
N GLY A 501 21.47 -4.55 0.39
CA GLY A 501 22.47 -5.47 0.91
C GLY A 501 22.37 -5.78 2.42
N GLU A 502 21.42 -5.19 3.14
CA GLU A 502 21.21 -5.45 4.56
C GLU A 502 20.00 -6.37 4.78
N VAL A 503 20.15 -7.36 5.67
CA VAL A 503 19.04 -8.25 6.04
C VAL A 503 18.06 -7.50 6.94
N THR A 504 16.82 -7.33 6.47
CA THR A 504 15.75 -6.64 7.20
C THR A 504 14.75 -7.59 7.85
N ALA A 505 14.59 -8.79 7.30
CA ALA A 505 13.85 -9.88 7.93
C ALA A 505 14.51 -11.24 7.60
N SER A 506 14.45 -12.18 8.54
CA SER A 506 14.98 -13.54 8.36
C SER A 506 14.20 -14.52 9.23
N ALA A 507 13.85 -15.66 8.63
CA ALA A 507 13.32 -16.86 9.26
C ALA A 507 14.31 -18.03 9.20
N ILE A 508 15.49 -17.82 8.57
CA ILE A 508 16.60 -18.78 8.41
C ILE A 508 17.88 -18.27 9.03
#